data_cabccdb6171f8c76011d7dea454142a4
#
_entry.id   cabccdb6171f8c76011d7dea454142a4
#
_cell.length_a   1.000
_cell.length_b   1.000
_cell.length_c   1.000
_cell.angle_alpha   90.00
_cell.angle_beta   90.00
_cell.angle_gamma   90.00
#
_symmetry.space_group_name_H-M   'P 1'
#
loop_
_entity.id
_entity.type
_entity.pdbx_description
1 polymer ?
#
loop_
_entity_poly.entity_id
_entity_poly.type
_entity_poly.pdbx_seq_one_letter_code
_entity_poly.pdbx_strand_id
1 'polypeptide(L)'
;WSGYIGVVYIFYHVATLRWGWTWLVPGGTDWSHYFASSTLAAALQGSPEGWTIGGVIVSLLYFVGVTAMVFHFANGLWTAAITWGITVSAEAQERFKPVCAAIGVALMGAGWAALLGFMFLTDYEEAHEIEKQIVIEKYGEAFYRELSEKYEFDETLGREVTADLASEPWPSGRTPDLDDLPPADPE
;
A
#
# COMPACT_ATOMS: atom_id res chain seq x y z
N TRP A 1 -0.06 22.30 9.32
CA TRP A 1 -0.96 21.16 9.60
C TRP A 1 -0.68 19.99 8.65
N SER A 2 -0.48 20.22 7.33
CA SER A 2 -0.26 19.11 6.37
C SER A 2 0.95 18.23 6.72
N GLY A 3 2.03 18.81 7.25
CA GLY A 3 3.19 18.05 7.71
C GLY A 3 2.89 17.13 8.89
N TYR A 4 2.10 17.57 9.87
CA TYR A 4 1.70 16.71 11.00
C TYR A 4 0.81 15.56 10.55
N ILE A 5 -0.19 15.85 9.70
CA ILE A 5 -1.04 14.80 9.12
C ILE A 5 -0.18 13.83 8.30
N GLY A 6 0.77 14.36 7.51
CA GLY A 6 1.68 13.56 6.71
C GLY A 6 2.54 12.61 7.55
N VAL A 7 3.10 13.07 8.68
CA VAL A 7 3.90 12.21 9.57
C VAL A 7 3.05 11.07 10.15
N VAL A 8 1.84 11.38 10.63
CA VAL A 8 0.92 10.36 11.16
C VAL A 8 0.54 9.35 10.06
N TYR A 9 0.24 9.84 8.86
CA TYR A 9 -0.09 8.98 7.72
C TYR A 9 1.08 8.08 7.30
N ILE A 10 2.30 8.62 7.18
CA ILE A 10 3.49 7.83 6.83
C ILE A 10 3.74 6.76 7.90
N PHE A 11 3.64 7.13 9.17
CA PHE A 11 3.81 6.17 10.26
C PHE A 11 2.77 5.04 10.16
N TYR A 12 1.49 5.38 9.99
CA TYR A 12 0.41 4.41 9.81
C TYR A 12 0.67 3.50 8.60
N HIS A 13 1.00 4.11 7.45
CA HIS A 13 1.29 3.39 6.21
C HIS A 13 2.46 2.40 6.36
N VAL A 14 3.56 2.83 6.98
CA VAL A 14 4.71 1.96 7.23
C VAL A 14 4.38 0.89 8.28
N ALA A 15 3.68 1.25 9.35
CA ALA A 15 3.33 0.32 10.41
C ALA A 15 2.43 -0.81 9.89
N THR A 16 1.46 -0.50 9.05
CA THR A 16 0.52 -1.49 8.51
C THR A 16 1.12 -2.31 7.37
N LEU A 17 1.83 -1.68 6.42
CA LEU A 17 2.33 -2.38 5.24
C LEU A 17 3.74 -2.98 5.42
N ARG A 18 4.60 -2.38 6.24
CA ARG A 18 5.99 -2.83 6.38
C ARG A 18 6.23 -3.63 7.66
N TRP A 19 5.57 -3.24 8.76
CA TRP A 19 5.75 -3.90 10.06
C TRP A 19 4.63 -4.90 10.38
N GLY A 20 3.57 -4.98 9.54
CA GLY A 20 2.48 -5.93 9.72
C GLY A 20 1.65 -5.68 10.99
N TRP A 21 1.50 -4.42 11.42
CA TRP A 21 0.69 -4.09 12.58
C TRP A 21 -0.80 -4.08 12.23
N THR A 22 -1.35 -5.27 12.06
CA THR A 22 -2.75 -5.50 11.65
C THR A 22 -3.78 -4.95 12.62
N TRP A 23 -3.43 -4.86 13.91
CA TRP A 23 -4.29 -4.27 14.92
C TRP A 23 -4.58 -2.77 14.68
N LEU A 24 -3.78 -2.08 13.85
CA LEU A 24 -4.04 -0.71 13.40
C LEU A 24 -5.02 -0.66 12.22
N VAL A 25 -5.33 -1.79 11.59
CA VAL A 25 -6.24 -1.85 10.45
C VAL A 25 -7.61 -2.28 10.95
N PRO A 26 -8.62 -1.39 10.96
CA PRO A 26 -9.98 -1.76 11.30
C PRO A 26 -10.50 -2.88 10.37
N GLY A 27 -10.75 -4.06 10.93
CA GLY A 27 -11.10 -5.27 10.17
C GLY A 27 -10.01 -6.35 10.19
N GLY A 28 -8.78 -6.02 10.66
CA GLY A 28 -7.71 -7.00 10.86
C GLY A 28 -7.14 -7.57 9.56
N THR A 29 -7.21 -6.84 8.46
CA THR A 29 -6.73 -7.30 7.15
C THR A 29 -5.21 -7.12 7.05
N ASP A 30 -4.49 -8.20 6.78
CA ASP A 30 -3.05 -8.21 6.53
C ASP A 30 -2.74 -7.84 5.07
N TRP A 31 -1.69 -7.04 4.90
CA TRP A 31 -1.16 -6.78 3.57
C TRP A 31 -0.02 -7.74 3.26
N SER A 32 -0.07 -8.40 2.11
CA SER A 32 0.98 -9.28 1.62
C SER A 32 1.64 -8.69 0.37
N HIS A 33 2.98 -8.69 0.32
CA HIS A 33 3.69 -8.23 -0.87
C HIS A 33 3.59 -9.22 -2.06
N TYR A 34 3.24 -10.48 -1.80
CA TYR A 34 2.97 -11.48 -2.85
C TYR A 34 1.57 -11.31 -3.43
N PHE A 35 0.64 -10.81 -2.62
CA PHE A 35 -0.77 -10.57 -2.93
C PHE A 35 -1.12 -9.10 -2.70
N ALA A 36 -0.27 -8.20 -3.26
CA ALA A 36 -0.30 -6.78 -2.92
C ALA A 36 -1.60 -6.09 -3.36
N SER A 37 -2.14 -6.44 -4.52
CA SER A 37 -3.34 -5.81 -5.06
C SER A 37 -4.61 -6.28 -4.35
N SER A 38 -4.76 -7.60 -4.19
CA SER A 38 -5.93 -8.17 -3.53
C SER A 38 -6.00 -7.80 -2.05
N THR A 39 -4.88 -7.92 -1.31
CA THR A 39 -4.85 -7.58 0.11
C THR A 39 -4.98 -6.07 0.36
N LEU A 40 -4.48 -5.21 -0.55
CA LEU A 40 -4.71 -3.78 -0.47
C LEU A 40 -6.19 -3.41 -0.72
N ALA A 41 -6.82 -4.04 -1.72
CA ALA A 41 -8.25 -3.84 -1.97
C ALA A 41 -9.09 -4.27 -0.76
N ALA A 42 -8.80 -5.45 -0.19
CA ALA A 42 -9.46 -5.91 1.03
C ALA A 42 -9.26 -4.96 2.22
N ALA A 43 -8.06 -4.41 2.42
CA ALA A 43 -7.80 -3.44 3.49
C ALA A 43 -8.58 -2.13 3.30
N LEU A 44 -8.71 -1.64 2.06
CA LEU A 44 -9.43 -0.41 1.75
C LEU A 44 -10.95 -0.60 1.78
N GLN A 45 -11.45 -1.77 1.39
CA GLN A 45 -12.87 -2.13 1.44
C GLN A 45 -13.26 -2.61 2.84
N GLY A 46 -12.33 -3.22 3.57
CA GLY A 46 -12.45 -3.69 4.94
C GLY A 46 -12.72 -5.19 5.06
N SER A 47 -13.01 -5.87 3.97
CA SER A 47 -13.02 -7.33 3.85
C SER A 47 -12.91 -7.76 2.38
N PRO A 48 -12.51 -9.01 2.11
CA PRO A 48 -12.58 -9.59 0.77
C PRO A 48 -13.99 -9.63 0.18
N GLU A 49 -14.99 -9.74 1.03
CA GLU A 49 -16.41 -9.82 0.65
C GLU A 49 -17.02 -8.46 0.30
N GLY A 50 -16.28 -7.36 0.56
CA GLY A 50 -16.71 -6.01 0.25
C GLY A 50 -16.65 -5.02 1.39
N TRP A 51 -17.45 -3.96 1.29
CA TRP A 51 -17.35 -2.81 2.17
C TRP A 51 -17.78 -3.07 3.61
N THR A 52 -16.91 -2.67 4.52
CA THR A 52 -17.19 -2.61 5.96
C THR A 52 -16.99 -1.19 6.49
N ILE A 53 -17.47 -0.92 7.71
CA ILE A 53 -17.20 0.35 8.40
C ILE A 53 -15.69 0.55 8.60
N GLY A 54 -14.95 -0.54 8.88
CA GLY A 54 -13.49 -0.53 8.99
C GLY A 54 -12.82 -0.06 7.71
N GLY A 55 -13.21 -0.61 6.56
CA GLY A 55 -12.71 -0.22 5.24
C GLY A 55 -12.99 1.25 4.92
N VAL A 56 -14.17 1.76 5.25
CA VAL A 56 -14.47 3.18 5.08
C VAL A 56 -13.52 4.06 5.89
N ILE A 57 -13.21 3.67 7.14
CA ILE A 57 -12.26 4.42 7.99
C ILE A 57 -10.86 4.39 7.39
N VAL A 58 -10.37 3.22 6.96
CA VAL A 58 -9.05 3.07 6.31
C VAL A 58 -8.98 3.92 5.05
N SER A 59 -9.98 3.82 4.18
CA SER A 59 -10.07 4.57 2.93
C SER A 59 -10.05 6.08 3.15
N LEU A 60 -10.81 6.58 4.12
CA LEU A 60 -10.81 8.00 4.49
C LEU A 60 -9.43 8.44 5.01
N LEU A 61 -8.78 7.62 5.84
CA LEU A 61 -7.44 7.90 6.35
C LEU A 61 -6.42 8.00 5.22
N TYR A 62 -6.46 7.07 4.27
CA TYR A 62 -5.59 7.11 3.08
C TYR A 62 -5.91 8.33 2.21
N PHE A 63 -7.17 8.66 1.99
CA PHE A 63 -7.57 9.81 1.18
C PHE A 63 -7.07 11.14 1.77
N VAL A 64 -7.24 11.31 3.09
CA VAL A 64 -6.74 12.49 3.82
C VAL A 64 -5.21 12.50 3.84
N GLY A 65 -4.58 11.35 4.07
CA GLY A 65 -3.13 11.22 4.13
C GLY A 65 -2.46 11.56 2.80
N VAL A 66 -2.92 10.96 1.70
CA VAL A 66 -2.42 11.25 0.34
C VAL A 66 -2.61 12.72 -0.01
N THR A 67 -3.80 13.28 0.29
CA THR A 67 -4.09 14.69 0.07
C THR A 67 -3.12 15.60 0.82
N ALA A 68 -2.89 15.33 2.10
CA ALA A 68 -1.98 16.11 2.93
C ALA A 68 -0.53 16.00 2.44
N MET A 69 -0.08 14.81 2.04
CA MET A 69 1.27 14.58 1.53
C MET A 69 1.52 15.30 0.21
N VAL A 70 0.61 15.19 -0.74
CA VAL A 70 0.73 15.87 -2.04
C VAL A 70 0.71 17.38 -1.87
N PHE A 71 -0.20 17.90 -1.04
CA PHE A 71 -0.24 19.33 -0.73
C PHE A 71 1.04 19.80 -0.06
N HIS A 72 1.56 19.04 0.91
CA HIS A 72 2.81 19.35 1.59
C HIS A 72 3.99 19.37 0.62
N PHE A 73 4.07 18.39 -0.27
CA PHE A 73 5.10 18.30 -1.30
C PHE A 73 5.03 19.49 -2.29
N ALA A 74 3.86 19.78 -2.84
CA ALA A 74 3.70 20.86 -3.81
C ALA A 74 4.04 22.24 -3.21
N ASN A 75 3.62 22.51 -1.97
CA ASN A 75 3.99 23.71 -1.24
C ASN A 75 5.47 23.72 -0.86
N GLY A 76 6.01 22.57 -0.47
CA GLY A 76 7.44 22.38 -0.17
C GLY A 76 8.33 22.65 -1.39
N LEU A 77 7.89 22.23 -2.57
CA LEU A 77 8.63 22.49 -3.81
C LEU A 77 8.76 23.98 -4.11
N TRP A 78 7.69 24.75 -3.89
CA TRP A 78 7.71 26.20 -4.05
C TRP A 78 8.65 26.87 -3.04
N THR A 79 8.58 26.50 -1.76
CA THR A 79 9.46 27.06 -0.72
C THR A 79 10.91 26.63 -0.89
N ALA A 80 11.18 25.42 -1.34
CA ALA A 80 12.52 24.92 -1.64
C ALA A 80 13.17 25.72 -2.78
N ALA A 81 12.43 26.04 -3.84
CA ALA A 81 12.92 26.85 -4.95
C ALA A 81 13.35 28.28 -4.50
N ILE A 82 12.67 28.85 -3.50
CA ILE A 82 13.08 30.13 -2.88
C ILE A 82 14.35 29.93 -2.06
N THR A 83 14.37 28.94 -1.20
CA THR A 83 15.47 28.67 -0.26
C THR A 83 16.79 28.37 -1.00
N TRP A 84 16.73 27.63 -2.09
CA TRP A 84 17.88 27.23 -2.90
C TRP A 84 18.26 28.27 -3.94
N GLY A 85 17.57 29.43 -3.98
CA GLY A 85 17.88 30.54 -4.88
C GLY A 85 17.54 30.28 -6.36
N ILE A 86 16.64 29.33 -6.63
CA ILE A 86 16.13 29.07 -7.99
C ILE A 86 15.19 30.21 -8.40
N THR A 87 14.36 30.68 -7.46
CA THR A 87 13.44 31.80 -7.66
C THR A 87 13.80 32.96 -6.72
N VAL A 88 14.68 33.86 -7.20
CA VAL A 88 15.27 34.94 -6.36
C VAL A 88 14.34 36.16 -6.24
N SER A 89 13.67 36.55 -7.34
CA SER A 89 12.78 37.72 -7.34
C SER A 89 11.36 37.36 -6.98
N ALA A 90 10.60 38.30 -6.41
CA ALA A 90 9.18 38.11 -6.10
C ALA A 90 8.39 37.73 -7.35
N GLU A 91 8.71 38.30 -8.50
CA GLU A 91 8.08 37.97 -9.77
C GLU A 91 8.36 36.54 -10.22
N ALA A 92 9.59 36.04 -10.05
CA ALA A 92 9.96 34.68 -10.36
C ALA A 92 9.23 33.69 -9.43
N GLN A 93 9.08 34.03 -8.15
CA GLN A 93 8.34 33.23 -7.17
C GLN A 93 6.85 33.12 -7.55
N GLU A 94 6.22 34.21 -7.93
CA GLU A 94 4.82 34.23 -8.38
C GLU A 94 4.62 33.44 -9.66
N ARG A 95 5.53 33.49 -10.61
CA ARG A 95 5.48 32.69 -11.85
C ARG A 95 5.72 31.22 -11.62
N PHE A 96 6.39 30.80 -10.54
CA PHE A 96 6.66 29.41 -10.23
C PHE A 96 5.51 28.74 -9.46
N LYS A 97 4.65 29.50 -8.78
CA LYS A 97 3.47 28.96 -8.08
C LYS A 97 2.57 28.08 -8.95
N PRO A 98 2.16 28.50 -10.16
CA PRO A 98 1.30 27.67 -11.00
C PRO A 98 1.99 26.38 -11.46
N VAL A 99 3.32 26.36 -11.58
CA VAL A 99 4.07 25.13 -11.89
C VAL A 99 3.95 24.13 -10.73
N CYS A 100 4.19 24.59 -9.50
CA CYS A 100 4.03 23.75 -8.30
C CYS A 100 2.58 23.28 -8.13
N ALA A 101 1.61 24.16 -8.39
CA ALA A 101 0.20 23.84 -8.34
C ALA A 101 -0.18 22.77 -9.39
N ALA A 102 0.31 22.89 -10.63
CA ALA A 102 0.06 21.91 -11.69
C ALA A 102 0.64 20.54 -11.34
N ILE A 103 1.85 20.48 -10.79
CA ILE A 103 2.47 19.25 -10.28
C ILE A 103 1.61 18.66 -9.16
N GLY A 104 1.17 19.49 -8.20
CA GLY A 104 0.31 19.08 -7.11
C GLY A 104 -1.02 18.50 -7.60
N VAL A 105 -1.67 19.15 -8.55
CA VAL A 105 -2.93 18.66 -9.14
C VAL A 105 -2.74 17.34 -9.88
N ALA A 106 -1.67 17.20 -10.65
CA ALA A 106 -1.36 15.95 -11.36
C ALA A 106 -1.11 14.79 -10.40
N LEU A 107 -0.29 15.00 -9.37
CA LEU A 107 -0.02 13.99 -8.34
C LEU A 107 -1.27 13.66 -7.51
N MET A 108 -2.08 14.65 -7.18
CA MET A 108 -3.35 14.46 -6.48
C MET A 108 -4.31 13.60 -7.30
N GLY A 109 -4.46 13.95 -8.59
CA GLY A 109 -5.30 13.17 -9.52
C GLY A 109 -4.83 11.72 -9.64
N ALA A 110 -3.52 11.50 -9.78
CA ALA A 110 -2.94 10.16 -9.85
C ALA A 110 -3.15 9.37 -8.53
N GLY A 111 -2.89 10.01 -7.37
CA GLY A 111 -3.08 9.37 -6.06
C GLY A 111 -4.54 9.00 -5.79
N TRP A 112 -5.47 9.91 -6.09
CA TRP A 112 -6.90 9.63 -5.94
C TRP A 112 -7.39 8.59 -6.93
N ALA A 113 -6.92 8.63 -8.19
CA ALA A 113 -7.28 7.62 -9.18
C ALA A 113 -6.81 6.22 -8.75
N ALA A 114 -5.60 6.09 -8.19
CA ALA A 114 -5.11 4.84 -7.66
C ALA A 114 -5.98 4.34 -6.48
N LEU A 115 -6.27 5.20 -5.50
CA LEU A 115 -7.15 4.82 -4.37
C LEU A 115 -8.53 4.39 -4.84
N LEU A 116 -9.17 5.17 -5.70
CA LEU A 116 -10.50 4.83 -6.24
C LEU A 116 -10.46 3.55 -7.07
N GLY A 117 -9.37 3.29 -7.79
CA GLY A 117 -9.15 2.04 -8.51
C GLY A 117 -9.19 0.83 -7.58
N PHE A 118 -8.42 0.84 -6.49
CA PHE A 118 -8.43 -0.24 -5.50
C PHE A 118 -9.75 -0.33 -4.72
N MET A 119 -10.41 0.79 -4.49
CA MET A 119 -11.67 0.83 -3.75
C MET A 119 -12.86 0.29 -4.54
N PHE A 120 -12.92 0.55 -5.86
CA PHE A 120 -14.13 0.32 -6.65
C PHE A 120 -13.95 -0.52 -7.90
N LEU A 121 -12.72 -0.65 -8.42
CA LEU A 121 -12.45 -1.36 -9.67
C LEU A 121 -11.66 -2.66 -9.46
N THR A 122 -11.09 -2.88 -8.28
CA THR A 122 -10.35 -4.10 -7.98
C THR A 122 -11.28 -5.08 -7.27
N ASP A 123 -11.59 -6.17 -7.94
CA ASP A 123 -12.23 -7.33 -7.34
C ASP A 123 -11.18 -8.17 -6.63
N TYR A 124 -11.46 -8.57 -5.38
CA TYR A 124 -10.51 -9.32 -4.56
C TYR A 124 -10.18 -10.68 -5.17
N GLU A 125 -11.20 -11.45 -5.55
CA GLU A 125 -11.03 -12.82 -6.02
C GLU A 125 -10.27 -12.84 -7.35
N GLU A 126 -10.64 -11.97 -8.29
CA GLU A 126 -9.96 -11.86 -9.58
C GLU A 126 -8.49 -11.44 -9.41
N ALA A 127 -8.21 -10.43 -8.59
CA ALA A 127 -6.86 -9.97 -8.32
C ALA A 127 -6.03 -11.05 -7.63
N HIS A 128 -6.60 -11.74 -6.65
CA HIS A 128 -5.93 -12.80 -5.91
C HIS A 128 -5.56 -13.99 -6.80
N GLU A 129 -6.46 -14.42 -7.68
CA GLU A 129 -6.19 -15.53 -8.60
C GLU A 129 -5.09 -15.18 -9.63
N ILE A 130 -5.06 -13.95 -10.13
CA ILE A 130 -3.98 -13.47 -11.01
C ILE A 130 -2.65 -13.46 -10.25
N GLU A 131 -2.62 -12.93 -9.04
CA GLU A 131 -1.41 -12.88 -8.21
C GLU A 131 -0.91 -14.29 -7.86
N LYS A 132 -1.80 -15.24 -7.56
CA LYS A 132 -1.49 -16.65 -7.35
C LYS A 132 -0.79 -17.26 -8.56
N GLN A 133 -1.32 -17.06 -9.75
CA GLN A 133 -0.70 -17.53 -10.99
C GLN A 133 0.70 -16.94 -11.18
N ILE A 134 0.90 -15.66 -10.92
CA ILE A 134 2.21 -15.00 -10.98
C ILE A 134 3.18 -15.61 -9.97
N VAL A 135 2.72 -15.87 -8.75
CA VAL A 135 3.56 -16.50 -7.70
C VAL A 135 3.96 -17.91 -8.11
N ILE A 136 3.03 -18.72 -8.61
CA ILE A 136 3.31 -20.08 -9.08
C ILE A 136 4.28 -20.07 -10.27
N GLU A 137 4.05 -19.20 -11.25
CA GLU A 137 4.93 -19.08 -12.43
C GLU A 137 6.35 -18.65 -12.03
N LYS A 138 6.49 -17.75 -11.08
CA LYS A 138 7.78 -17.16 -10.72
C LYS A 138 8.57 -17.98 -9.71
N TYR A 139 7.88 -18.60 -8.74
CA TYR A 139 8.50 -19.26 -7.58
C TYR A 139 8.18 -20.76 -7.49
N GLY A 140 7.26 -21.25 -8.30
CA GLY A 140 6.81 -22.64 -8.31
C GLY A 140 5.65 -22.95 -7.35
N GLU A 141 4.97 -24.05 -7.62
CA GLU A 141 3.80 -24.49 -6.86
C GLU A 141 4.13 -24.91 -5.42
N ALA A 142 5.33 -25.46 -5.21
CA ALA A 142 5.80 -25.83 -3.88
C ALA A 142 5.93 -24.61 -2.96
N PHE A 143 6.47 -23.51 -3.48
CA PHE A 143 6.57 -22.24 -2.75
C PHE A 143 5.19 -21.65 -2.44
N TYR A 144 4.28 -21.67 -3.41
CA TYR A 144 2.90 -21.21 -3.17
C TYR A 144 2.22 -22.02 -2.07
N ARG A 145 2.41 -23.34 -2.05
CA ARG A 145 1.86 -24.22 -1.01
C ARG A 145 2.41 -23.91 0.38
N GLU A 146 3.73 -23.72 0.50
CA GLU A 146 4.36 -23.29 1.76
C GLU A 146 3.84 -21.93 2.21
N LEU A 147 3.67 -21.00 1.27
CA LEU A 147 3.12 -19.67 1.54
C LEU A 147 1.67 -19.76 2.03
N SER A 148 0.83 -20.58 1.39
CA SER A 148 -0.56 -20.76 1.77
C SER A 148 -0.73 -21.46 3.12
N GLU A 149 0.10 -22.45 3.43
CA GLU A 149 0.13 -23.12 4.74
C GLU A 149 0.56 -22.14 5.84
N LYS A 150 1.57 -21.31 5.57
CA LYS A 150 2.10 -20.35 6.54
C LYS A 150 1.11 -19.24 6.88
N TYR A 151 0.30 -18.82 5.92
CA TYR A 151 -0.65 -17.72 6.08
C TYR A 151 -2.10 -18.21 6.22
N GLU A 152 -2.32 -19.53 6.26
CA GLU A 152 -3.67 -20.13 6.34
C GLU A 152 -4.68 -19.37 5.46
N PHE A 153 -4.38 -19.27 4.15
CA PHE A 153 -5.33 -18.67 3.21
C PHE A 153 -6.63 -19.46 3.23
N ASP A 154 -7.68 -18.89 3.78
CA ASP A 154 -9.02 -19.42 3.58
C ASP A 154 -9.42 -19.17 2.13
N GLU A 155 -9.32 -20.21 1.30
CA GLU A 155 -9.69 -20.15 -0.13
C GLU A 155 -11.15 -19.72 -0.34
N THR A 156 -12.01 -19.88 0.67
CA THR A 156 -13.43 -19.54 0.58
C THR A 156 -13.73 -18.09 0.94
N LEU A 157 -12.88 -17.45 1.76
CA LEU A 157 -13.12 -16.11 2.30
C LEU A 157 -12.00 -15.11 2.00
N GLY A 158 -10.89 -15.54 1.35
CA GLY A 158 -9.73 -14.69 1.11
C GLY A 158 -9.15 -14.09 2.41
N ARG A 159 -9.47 -14.65 3.54
CA ARG A 159 -8.90 -14.25 4.82
C ARG A 159 -7.59 -14.96 5.04
N GLU A 160 -6.53 -14.19 5.25
CA GLU A 160 -5.39 -14.69 6.03
C GLU A 160 -5.90 -14.93 7.45
N VAL A 161 -6.26 -16.17 7.74
CA VAL A 161 -6.52 -16.55 9.12
C VAL A 161 -5.16 -16.73 9.77
N THR A 162 -4.68 -15.68 10.42
CA THR A 162 -3.50 -15.75 11.28
C THR A 162 -3.87 -16.49 12.54
N ALA A 163 -4.03 -17.82 12.44
CA ALA A 163 -4.05 -18.67 13.61
C ALA A 163 -2.67 -18.59 14.26
N ASP A 164 -2.59 -17.91 15.39
CA ASP A 164 -1.49 -17.95 16.36
C ASP A 164 -0.18 -17.19 16.00
N LEU A 165 -0.09 -16.47 14.88
CA LEU A 165 1.11 -15.69 14.54
C LEU A 165 1.12 -14.25 15.07
N ALA A 166 0.13 -13.87 15.87
CA ALA A 166 0.12 -12.58 16.56
C ALA A 166 1.26 -12.40 17.58
N SER A 167 2.05 -13.45 17.84
CA SER A 167 3.16 -13.43 18.79
C SER A 167 4.55 -13.54 18.17
N GLU A 168 4.69 -13.87 16.90
CA GLU A 168 6.00 -13.88 16.25
C GLU A 168 6.19 -12.62 15.42
N PRO A 169 7.24 -11.82 15.70
CA PRO A 169 7.58 -10.71 14.83
C PRO A 169 7.86 -11.28 13.42
N TRP A 170 7.23 -10.68 12.42
CA TRP A 170 7.50 -10.91 11.00
C TRP A 170 9.02 -11.13 10.80
N PRO A 171 9.46 -12.25 10.19
CA PRO A 171 10.87 -12.50 9.96
C PRO A 171 11.43 -11.32 9.18
N SER A 172 12.23 -10.53 9.92
CA SER A 172 12.81 -9.29 9.45
C SER A 172 13.49 -9.49 8.10
N GLY A 173 12.86 -9.02 7.03
CA GLY A 173 13.54 -8.52 5.84
C GLY A 173 14.41 -9.48 5.04
N ARG A 174 14.31 -10.78 5.19
CA ARG A 174 14.89 -11.72 4.25
C ARG A 174 13.83 -12.13 3.24
N THR A 175 13.90 -11.55 2.03
CA THR A 175 13.51 -12.33 0.86
C THR A 175 14.20 -13.69 0.99
N PRO A 176 13.50 -14.82 0.81
CA PRO A 176 14.17 -16.11 0.71
C PRO A 176 15.33 -15.95 -0.27
N ASP A 177 16.54 -16.29 0.16
CA ASP A 177 17.69 -16.27 -0.74
C ASP A 177 17.33 -17.24 -1.86
N LEU A 178 17.48 -16.83 -3.12
CA LEU A 178 17.17 -17.69 -4.26
C LEU A 178 17.97 -19.00 -4.24
N ASP A 179 19.05 -19.04 -3.44
CA ASP A 179 19.89 -20.21 -3.22
C ASP A 179 19.30 -21.19 -2.18
N ASP A 180 18.27 -20.80 -1.41
CA ASP A 180 17.57 -21.67 -0.43
C ASP A 180 16.34 -22.37 -1.06
N LEU A 181 16.01 -22.10 -2.30
CA LEU A 181 14.92 -22.77 -3.01
C LEU A 181 15.33 -24.17 -3.44
N PRO A 182 14.47 -25.20 -3.23
CA PRO A 182 14.72 -26.51 -3.79
C PRO A 182 14.82 -26.40 -5.33
N PRO A 183 15.74 -27.14 -5.99
CA PRO A 183 15.86 -27.11 -7.43
C PRO A 183 14.53 -27.47 -8.07
N ALA A 184 14.11 -26.71 -9.09
CA ALA A 184 12.93 -27.03 -9.88
C ALA A 184 13.05 -28.47 -10.35
N ASP A 185 12.01 -29.28 -10.10
CA ASP A 185 11.97 -30.64 -10.61
C ASP A 185 12.12 -30.62 -12.15
N PRO A 186 13.07 -31.36 -12.72
CA PRO A 186 13.18 -31.47 -14.16
C PRO A 186 11.96 -32.26 -14.69
N GLU A 187 11.22 -31.66 -15.64
CA GLU A 187 10.20 -32.37 -16.42
C GLU A 187 10.80 -33.55 -17.20
#